data_f75cd3b0b23ade6a2b28040853664e52
#
_entry.id   f75cd3b0b23ade6a2b28040853664e52
#
_cell.length_a   1.000
_cell.length_b   1.000
_cell.length_c   1.000
_cell.angle_alpha   90.00
_cell.angle_beta   90.00
_cell.angle_gamma   90.00
#
_symmetry.space_group_name_H-M   'P 1'
#
loop_
_entity.id
_entity.type
_entity.pdbx_description
1 polymer ?
#
loop_
_entity_poly.entity_id
_entity_poly.type
_entity_poly.pdbx_seq_one_letter_code
_entity_poly.pdbx_strand_id
1 'polypeptide(L)'
;VWLDCDMTGLNPATERIIEIAVVVTDANLQVRVPGPVLVIHQSDELLNAMDAWNKGTHGRSGLIDKVKASTLSEEDAQEQLLTFLRQYVPKSKVPLCGNSIGQDRRFLALYMPKLEAYLHYRNVDVSTLKELARRWKPEAVKSFKKAQRHTALADVLESIDELQHYRQHFLLP
;
A
#
# COMPACT_ATOMS: atom_id res chain seq x y z
N VAL A 1 -7.05 8.30 -1.81
CA VAL A 1 -6.67 6.98 -2.34
C VAL A 1 -5.75 6.29 -1.35
N TRP A 2 -6.15 5.10 -0.92
CA TRP A 2 -5.37 4.22 -0.06
C TRP A 2 -4.67 3.16 -0.90
N LEU A 3 -3.41 2.91 -0.61
CA LEU A 3 -2.61 2.01 -1.41
C LEU A 3 -1.61 1.26 -0.53
N ASP A 4 -1.32 0.02 -0.90
CA ASP A 4 -0.23 -0.75 -0.34
C ASP A 4 0.41 -1.57 -1.46
N CYS A 5 1.74 -1.63 -1.43
CA CYS A 5 2.54 -2.47 -2.32
C CYS A 5 3.30 -3.49 -1.50
N ASP A 6 3.33 -4.73 -1.97
CA ASP A 6 4.35 -5.69 -1.58
C ASP A 6 5.47 -5.64 -2.63
N MET A 7 6.70 -5.57 -2.17
CA MET A 7 7.89 -5.49 -3.02
C MET A 7 8.86 -6.62 -2.69
N THR A 8 9.80 -6.85 -3.58
CA THR A 8 10.88 -7.83 -3.36
C THR A 8 11.90 -7.38 -2.33
N GLY A 9 11.89 -6.10 -1.97
CA GLY A 9 12.76 -5.50 -0.95
C GLY A 9 12.49 -4.01 -0.85
N LEU A 10 13.35 -3.27 -0.14
CA LEU A 10 13.11 -1.87 0.18
C LEU A 10 13.82 -0.87 -0.74
N ASN A 11 14.81 -1.29 -1.50
CA ASN A 11 15.55 -0.41 -2.41
C ASN A 11 14.90 -0.37 -3.79
N PRO A 12 14.21 0.72 -4.17
CA PRO A 12 13.51 0.77 -5.46
C PRO A 12 14.46 0.72 -6.67
N ALA A 13 15.75 1.00 -6.50
CA ALA A 13 16.70 0.91 -7.59
C ALA A 13 16.96 -0.55 -8.04
N THR A 14 16.82 -1.52 -7.13
CA THR A 14 17.14 -2.93 -7.39
C THR A 14 15.92 -3.85 -7.22
N GLU A 15 14.87 -3.39 -6.56
CA GLU A 15 13.70 -4.20 -6.22
C GLU A 15 12.48 -3.79 -7.03
N ARG A 16 11.46 -4.62 -7.02
CA ARG A 16 10.25 -4.42 -7.83
C ARG A 16 8.98 -4.68 -7.02
N ILE A 17 7.88 -4.13 -7.52
CA ILE A 17 6.53 -4.37 -6.99
C ILE A 17 6.07 -5.75 -7.43
N ILE A 18 5.53 -6.54 -6.50
CA ILE A 18 4.98 -7.86 -6.78
C ILE A 18 3.48 -7.96 -6.51
N GLU A 19 2.93 -7.11 -5.65
CA GLU A 19 1.49 -6.99 -5.47
C GLU A 19 1.15 -5.55 -5.15
N ILE A 20 0.00 -5.08 -5.64
CA ILE A 20 -0.51 -3.74 -5.33
C ILE A 20 -2.01 -3.80 -5.16
N ALA A 21 -2.51 -3.11 -4.14
CA ALA A 21 -3.94 -2.96 -3.87
C ALA A 21 -4.28 -1.51 -3.61
N VAL A 22 -5.46 -1.09 -4.03
CA VAL A 22 -5.98 0.25 -3.79
C VAL A 22 -7.41 0.18 -3.25
N VAL A 23 -7.75 1.14 -2.40
CA VAL A 23 -9.11 1.36 -1.90
C VAL A 23 -9.35 2.87 -1.94
N VAL A 24 -10.52 3.28 -2.42
CA VAL A 24 -10.94 4.68 -2.36
C VAL A 24 -11.90 4.85 -1.19
N THR A 25 -11.70 5.89 -0.39
CA THR A 25 -12.61 6.22 0.72
C THR A 25 -13.10 7.65 0.60
N ASP A 26 -14.21 7.95 1.28
CA ASP A 26 -14.58 9.34 1.56
C ASP A 26 -13.65 9.92 2.63
N ALA A 27 -13.78 11.21 2.89
CA ALA A 27 -12.94 11.91 3.88
C ALA A 27 -13.17 11.41 5.32
N ASN A 28 -14.34 10.85 5.59
CA ASN A 28 -14.71 10.35 6.93
C ASN A 28 -14.41 8.86 7.12
N LEU A 29 -13.85 8.18 6.12
CA LEU A 29 -13.47 6.76 6.15
C LEU A 29 -14.66 5.81 6.35
N GLN A 30 -15.88 6.26 6.05
CA GLN A 30 -17.08 5.45 6.21
C GLN A 30 -17.44 4.66 4.96
N VAL A 31 -17.18 5.24 3.79
CA VAL A 31 -17.38 4.57 2.51
C VAL A 31 -16.04 4.05 2.02
N ARG A 32 -15.98 2.76 1.70
CA ARG A 32 -14.77 2.09 1.19
C ARG A 32 -15.10 1.41 -0.13
N VAL A 33 -14.44 1.82 -1.20
CA VAL A 33 -14.60 1.22 -2.53
C VAL A 33 -13.31 0.50 -2.87
N PRO A 34 -13.26 -0.84 -2.76
CA PRO A 34 -12.06 -1.58 -3.13
C PRO A 34 -11.85 -1.53 -4.63
N GLY A 35 -10.60 -1.30 -5.01
CA GLY A 35 -10.16 -1.40 -6.40
C GLY A 35 -9.58 -2.78 -6.70
N PRO A 36 -8.96 -2.94 -7.87
CA PRO A 36 -8.32 -4.20 -8.21
C PRO A 36 -7.14 -4.49 -7.30
N VAL A 37 -6.94 -5.78 -7.00
CA VAL A 37 -5.74 -6.29 -6.36
C VAL A 37 -4.94 -6.98 -7.45
N LEU A 38 -3.74 -6.50 -7.72
CA LEU A 38 -2.98 -6.91 -8.89
C LEU A 38 -1.66 -7.55 -8.46
N VAL A 39 -1.43 -8.77 -8.93
CA VAL A 39 -0.17 -9.50 -8.75
C VAL A 39 0.63 -9.34 -10.04
N ILE A 40 1.82 -8.79 -9.91
CA ILE A 40 2.68 -8.42 -11.04
C ILE A 40 3.74 -9.50 -11.24
N HIS A 41 3.90 -9.95 -12.49
CA HIS A 41 4.94 -10.91 -12.82
C HIS A 41 6.32 -10.29 -12.64
N GLN A 42 7.22 -11.06 -12.02
CA GLN A 42 8.64 -10.73 -11.94
C GLN A 42 9.46 -11.99 -12.27
N SER A 43 10.70 -11.79 -12.70
CA SER A 43 11.57 -12.88 -13.09
C SER A 43 11.94 -13.80 -11.91
N ASP A 44 12.22 -15.06 -12.20
CA ASP A 44 12.72 -16.00 -11.20
C ASP A 44 14.04 -15.51 -10.59
N GLU A 45 14.88 -14.88 -11.39
CA GLU A 45 16.17 -14.31 -10.92
C GLU A 45 15.93 -13.26 -9.84
N LEU A 46 14.98 -12.34 -10.06
CA LEU A 46 14.64 -11.31 -9.08
C LEU A 46 14.06 -11.91 -7.81
N LEU A 47 13.16 -12.89 -7.94
CA LEU A 47 12.54 -13.56 -6.79
C LEU A 47 13.56 -14.35 -5.98
N ASN A 48 14.51 -15.00 -6.66
CA ASN A 48 15.58 -15.77 -6.00
C ASN A 48 16.58 -14.86 -5.26
N ALA A 49 16.72 -13.61 -5.70
CA ALA A 49 17.62 -12.64 -5.08
C ALA A 49 17.03 -11.99 -3.82
N MET A 50 15.74 -12.20 -3.49
CA MET A 50 15.13 -11.65 -2.29
C MET A 50 15.88 -12.12 -1.03
N ASP A 51 15.90 -11.27 0.01
CA ASP A 51 16.44 -11.65 1.31
C ASP A 51 15.56 -12.70 2.02
N ALA A 52 16.07 -13.26 3.11
CA ALA A 52 15.41 -14.35 3.83
C ALA A 52 14.03 -13.92 4.39
N TRP A 53 13.91 -12.67 4.85
CA TRP A 53 12.65 -12.17 5.39
C TRP A 53 11.57 -12.09 4.30
N ASN A 54 11.90 -11.50 3.14
CA ASN A 54 10.98 -11.37 2.02
C ASN A 54 10.60 -12.73 1.44
N LYS A 55 11.57 -13.64 1.27
CA LYS A 55 11.30 -15.02 0.81
C LYS A 55 10.34 -15.73 1.77
N GLY A 56 10.59 -15.62 3.08
CA GLY A 56 9.76 -16.25 4.10
C GLY A 56 8.35 -15.68 4.14
N THR A 57 8.22 -14.37 4.17
CA THR A 57 6.92 -13.67 4.26
C THR A 57 6.08 -13.90 3.01
N HIS A 58 6.63 -13.67 1.83
CA HIS A 58 5.89 -13.83 0.56
C HIS A 58 5.67 -15.29 0.20
N GLY A 59 6.57 -16.19 0.61
CA GLY A 59 6.37 -17.63 0.47
C GLY A 59 5.21 -18.14 1.32
N ARG A 60 5.15 -17.73 2.60
CA ARG A 60 4.07 -18.14 3.51
C ARG A 60 2.70 -17.62 3.08
N SER A 61 2.62 -16.43 2.50
CA SER A 61 1.36 -15.89 1.98
C SER A 61 0.93 -16.51 0.65
N GLY A 62 1.79 -17.30 0.02
CA GLY A 62 1.57 -17.85 -1.32
C GLY A 62 1.80 -16.85 -2.45
N LEU A 63 2.30 -15.66 -2.14
CA LEU A 63 2.47 -14.59 -3.12
C LEU A 63 3.54 -14.91 -4.17
N ILE A 64 4.63 -15.58 -3.79
CA ILE A 64 5.69 -15.94 -4.75
C ILE A 64 5.13 -16.80 -5.88
N ASP A 65 4.31 -17.81 -5.56
CA ASP A 65 3.69 -18.68 -6.57
C ASP A 65 2.74 -17.89 -7.48
N LYS A 66 1.98 -16.96 -6.91
CA LYS A 66 1.08 -16.08 -7.68
C LYS A 66 1.86 -15.17 -8.62
N VAL A 67 3.00 -14.65 -8.18
CA VAL A 67 3.87 -13.80 -9.00
C VAL A 67 4.42 -14.59 -10.19
N LYS A 68 4.89 -15.81 -9.96
CA LYS A 68 5.39 -16.70 -11.02
C LYS A 68 4.30 -17.03 -12.04
N ALA A 69 3.08 -17.27 -11.59
CA ALA A 69 1.94 -17.60 -12.45
C ALA A 69 1.34 -16.38 -13.15
N SER A 70 1.59 -15.18 -12.67
CA SER A 70 1.04 -13.96 -13.26
C SER A 70 1.70 -13.65 -14.60
N THR A 71 0.89 -13.08 -15.52
CA THR A 71 1.36 -12.56 -16.80
C THR A 71 1.25 -11.03 -16.86
N LEU A 72 0.84 -10.38 -15.76
CA LEU A 72 0.60 -8.96 -15.70
C LEU A 72 1.91 -8.20 -15.55
N SER A 73 2.16 -7.22 -16.45
CA SER A 73 3.30 -6.32 -16.36
C SER A 73 3.01 -5.15 -15.42
N GLU A 74 4.06 -4.44 -15.00
CA GLU A 74 3.93 -3.21 -14.23
C GLU A 74 3.12 -2.15 -14.99
N GLU A 75 3.33 -2.05 -16.30
CA GLU A 75 2.61 -1.10 -17.13
C GLU A 75 1.11 -1.43 -17.23
N ASP A 76 0.77 -2.69 -17.45
CA ASP A 76 -0.63 -3.13 -17.49
C ASP A 76 -1.33 -2.93 -16.15
N ALA A 77 -0.64 -3.22 -15.06
CA ALA A 77 -1.16 -2.97 -13.72
C ALA A 77 -1.45 -1.49 -13.50
N GLN A 78 -0.52 -0.62 -13.91
CA GLN A 78 -0.72 0.83 -13.84
C GLN A 78 -1.97 1.28 -14.60
N GLU A 79 -2.18 0.79 -15.81
CA GLU A 79 -3.35 1.16 -16.61
C GLU A 79 -4.65 0.69 -15.97
N GLN A 80 -4.67 -0.50 -15.40
CA GLN A 80 -5.86 -1.00 -14.67
C GLN A 80 -6.18 -0.14 -13.45
N LEU A 81 -5.17 0.25 -12.68
CA LEU A 81 -5.35 1.11 -11.52
C LEU A 81 -5.83 2.51 -11.91
N LEU A 82 -5.27 3.08 -12.97
CA LEU A 82 -5.71 4.37 -13.48
C LEU A 82 -7.16 4.33 -13.98
N THR A 83 -7.55 3.28 -14.68
CA THR A 83 -8.93 3.09 -15.15
C THR A 83 -9.90 3.07 -13.96
N PHE A 84 -9.54 2.37 -12.89
CA PHE A 84 -10.34 2.35 -11.66
C PHE A 84 -10.42 3.74 -11.02
N LEU A 85 -9.28 4.40 -10.81
CA LEU A 85 -9.22 5.68 -10.09
C LEU A 85 -9.94 6.80 -10.84
N ARG A 86 -9.89 6.82 -12.17
CA ARG A 86 -10.59 7.83 -12.97
C ARG A 86 -12.10 7.85 -12.74
N GLN A 87 -12.67 6.74 -12.28
CA GLN A 87 -14.11 6.65 -11.98
C GLN A 87 -14.47 7.33 -10.65
N TYR A 88 -13.53 7.52 -9.74
CA TYR A 88 -13.81 7.93 -8.36
C TYR A 88 -13.12 9.22 -7.95
N VAL A 89 -11.96 9.53 -8.49
CA VAL A 89 -11.16 10.67 -8.02
C VAL A 89 -10.61 11.47 -9.21
N PRO A 90 -10.61 12.82 -9.09
CA PRO A 90 -10.04 13.67 -10.12
C PRO A 90 -8.50 13.68 -10.05
N LYS A 91 -7.87 13.95 -11.20
CA LYS A 91 -6.42 14.02 -11.31
C LYS A 91 -5.84 15.11 -10.41
N SER A 92 -4.76 14.79 -9.72
CA SER A 92 -3.94 15.70 -8.90
C SER A 92 -4.68 16.40 -7.77
N LYS A 93 -5.81 15.86 -7.29
CA LYS A 93 -6.61 16.48 -6.24
C LYS A 93 -6.58 15.74 -4.91
N VAL A 94 -6.33 14.44 -4.92
CA VAL A 94 -6.41 13.61 -3.71
C VAL A 94 -5.05 13.09 -3.29
N PRO A 95 -4.78 13.01 -1.97
CA PRO A 95 -3.50 12.51 -1.47
C PRO A 95 -3.41 10.99 -1.58
N LEU A 96 -2.19 10.50 -1.50
CA LEU A 96 -1.91 9.09 -1.33
C LEU A 96 -1.86 8.76 0.16
N CYS A 97 -2.62 7.74 0.57
CA CYS A 97 -2.79 7.37 1.97
C CYS A 97 -2.28 5.94 2.22
N GLY A 98 -1.68 5.73 3.39
CA GLY A 98 -1.24 4.41 3.83
C GLY A 98 -0.24 4.49 4.96
N ASN A 99 0.27 3.34 5.40
CA ASN A 99 1.35 3.25 6.37
C ASN A 99 2.70 3.30 5.68
N SER A 100 3.60 4.18 6.12
CA SER A 100 4.91 4.41 5.52
C SER A 100 4.83 4.58 4.01
N ILE A 101 3.80 5.29 3.58
CA ILE A 101 3.38 5.36 2.17
C ILE A 101 4.41 6.03 1.27
N GLY A 102 5.32 6.81 1.84
CA GLY A 102 6.45 7.37 1.10
C GLY A 102 7.34 6.29 0.49
N GLN A 103 7.44 5.14 1.13
CA GLN A 103 8.20 4.01 0.61
C GLN A 103 7.53 3.44 -0.65
N ASP A 104 6.22 3.25 -0.61
CA ASP A 104 5.44 2.81 -1.78
C ASP A 104 5.54 3.83 -2.91
N ARG A 105 5.43 5.13 -2.59
CA ARG A 105 5.50 6.20 -3.59
C ARG A 105 6.82 6.21 -4.34
N ARG A 106 7.94 5.86 -3.69
CA ARG A 106 9.24 5.75 -4.36
C ARG A 106 9.23 4.71 -5.47
N PHE A 107 8.59 3.56 -5.22
CA PHE A 107 8.43 2.51 -6.23
C PHE A 107 7.49 2.95 -7.34
N LEU A 108 6.37 3.62 -7.00
CA LEU A 108 5.44 4.14 -8.01
C LEU A 108 6.13 5.14 -8.94
N ALA A 109 6.95 6.04 -8.40
CA ALA A 109 7.65 7.04 -9.20
C ALA A 109 8.56 6.42 -10.26
N LEU A 110 9.18 5.27 -9.96
CA LEU A 110 10.05 4.57 -10.90
C LEU A 110 9.29 3.65 -11.87
N TYR A 111 8.31 2.90 -11.36
CA TYR A 111 7.72 1.79 -12.11
C TYR A 111 6.28 2.03 -12.55
N MET A 112 5.60 3.01 -11.95
CA MET A 112 4.24 3.42 -12.31
C MET A 112 4.11 4.95 -12.28
N PRO A 113 4.93 5.66 -13.10
CA PRO A 113 4.99 7.12 -13.00
C PRO A 113 3.70 7.84 -13.36
N LYS A 114 2.86 7.27 -14.22
CA LYS A 114 1.55 7.83 -14.56
C LYS A 114 0.59 7.75 -13.37
N LEU A 115 0.62 6.65 -12.63
CA LEU A 115 -0.18 6.47 -11.42
C LEU A 115 0.27 7.46 -10.35
N GLU A 116 1.57 7.56 -10.12
CA GLU A 116 2.13 8.49 -9.15
C GLU A 116 1.74 9.94 -9.48
N ALA A 117 1.86 10.35 -10.74
CA ALA A 117 1.51 11.69 -11.19
C ALA A 117 0.00 11.99 -11.16
N TYR A 118 -0.84 10.95 -11.18
CA TYR A 118 -2.30 11.10 -11.09
C TYR A 118 -2.74 11.53 -9.69
N LEU A 119 -1.97 11.21 -8.66
CA LEU A 119 -2.25 11.55 -7.28
C LEU A 119 -1.64 12.91 -6.92
N HIS A 120 -2.23 13.59 -5.93
CA HIS A 120 -1.62 14.80 -5.39
C HIS A 120 -0.27 14.45 -4.74
N TYR A 121 0.67 15.37 -4.71
CA TYR A 121 2.01 15.13 -4.15
C TYR A 121 2.02 14.90 -2.63
N ARG A 122 0.96 15.27 -1.92
CA ARG A 122 0.86 15.10 -0.48
C ARG A 122 0.45 13.69 -0.10
N ASN A 123 0.97 13.24 1.04
CA ASN A 123 0.63 11.95 1.61
C ASN A 123 -0.18 12.13 2.91
N VAL A 124 -1.07 11.17 3.17
CA VAL A 124 -1.59 10.91 4.51
C VAL A 124 -0.91 9.64 5.01
N ASP A 125 0.11 9.81 5.83
CA ASP A 125 0.90 8.69 6.34
C ASP A 125 0.46 8.35 7.77
N VAL A 126 -0.23 7.23 7.92
CA VAL A 126 -0.75 6.76 9.22
C VAL A 126 0.41 6.46 10.18
N SER A 127 1.55 6.02 9.66
CA SER A 127 2.74 5.77 10.47
C SER A 127 3.27 7.03 11.14
N THR A 128 3.06 8.21 10.56
CA THR A 128 3.37 9.48 11.21
C THR A 128 2.56 9.66 12.49
N LEU A 129 1.27 9.39 12.44
CA LEU A 129 0.40 9.46 13.63
C LEU A 129 0.81 8.43 14.67
N LYS A 130 1.17 7.24 14.24
CA LYS A 130 1.66 6.19 15.13
C LYS A 130 2.94 6.63 15.87
N GLU A 131 3.87 7.26 15.17
CA GLU A 131 5.09 7.79 15.78
C GLU A 131 4.79 8.87 16.82
N LEU A 132 3.85 9.76 16.53
CA LEU A 132 3.43 10.79 17.49
C LEU A 132 2.67 10.18 18.68
N ALA A 133 1.77 9.24 18.41
CA ALA A 133 1.01 8.57 19.47
C ALA A 133 1.91 7.78 20.41
N ARG A 134 2.94 7.11 19.90
CA ARG A 134 3.92 6.41 20.74
C ARG A 134 4.57 7.33 21.77
N ARG A 135 4.80 8.60 21.43
CA ARG A 135 5.46 9.59 22.26
C ARG A 135 4.49 10.29 23.21
N TRP A 136 3.30 10.60 22.72
CA TRP A 136 2.37 11.48 23.43
C TRP A 136 1.19 10.75 24.07
N LYS A 137 0.82 9.58 23.56
CA LYS A 137 -0.28 8.78 24.09
C LYS A 137 -0.08 7.29 23.73
N PRO A 138 0.92 6.62 24.36
CA PRO A 138 1.26 5.24 23.96
C PRO A 138 0.13 4.23 24.12
N GLU A 139 -0.83 4.46 25.02
CA GLU A 139 -2.00 3.59 25.16
C GLU A 139 -2.87 3.56 23.89
N ALA A 140 -2.87 4.63 23.10
CA ALA A 140 -3.61 4.65 21.84
C ALA A 140 -2.98 3.71 20.80
N VAL A 141 -1.67 3.50 20.84
CA VAL A 141 -0.99 2.54 19.98
C VAL A 141 -1.24 1.12 20.45
N LYS A 142 -1.10 0.87 21.75
CA LYS A 142 -1.26 -0.47 22.34
C LYS A 142 -2.67 -1.02 22.20
N SER A 143 -3.68 -0.16 22.18
CA SER A 143 -5.07 -0.57 22.06
C SER A 143 -5.49 -0.95 20.63
N PHE A 144 -4.69 -0.64 19.61
CA PHE A 144 -4.94 -1.08 18.25
C PHE A 144 -4.20 -2.39 17.95
N LYS A 145 -4.95 -3.42 17.55
CA LYS A 145 -4.40 -4.75 17.25
C LYS A 145 -4.49 -5.03 15.76
N LYS A 146 -3.35 -5.40 15.16
CA LYS A 146 -3.25 -5.76 13.76
C LYS A 146 -3.34 -7.27 13.57
N ALA A 147 -4.04 -7.70 12.52
CA ALA A 147 -4.11 -9.11 12.15
C ALA A 147 -2.82 -9.62 11.48
N GLN A 148 -1.99 -8.74 10.96
CA GLN A 148 -0.69 -9.05 10.32
C GLN A 148 -0.78 -10.09 9.19
N ARG A 149 -1.76 -9.95 8.32
CA ARG A 149 -2.01 -10.91 7.23
C ARG A 149 -0.99 -10.82 6.09
N HIS A 150 -0.27 -9.70 5.97
CA HIS A 150 0.77 -9.44 4.97
C HIS A 150 0.32 -9.65 3.51
N THR A 151 -0.94 -9.36 3.21
CA THR A 151 -1.43 -9.22 1.84
C THR A 151 -1.72 -7.74 1.58
N ALA A 152 -1.53 -7.27 0.34
CA ALA A 152 -1.68 -5.86 0.04
C ALA A 152 -3.07 -5.32 0.41
N LEU A 153 -4.14 -6.03 0.06
CA LEU A 153 -5.49 -5.58 0.41
C LEU A 153 -5.74 -5.56 1.91
N ALA A 154 -5.32 -6.60 2.63
CA ALA A 154 -5.48 -6.65 4.08
C ALA A 154 -4.74 -5.51 4.77
N ASP A 155 -3.53 -5.20 4.30
CA ASP A 155 -2.71 -4.12 4.84
C ASP A 155 -3.33 -2.75 4.56
N VAL A 156 -3.93 -2.54 3.37
CA VAL A 156 -4.69 -1.31 3.07
C VAL A 156 -5.86 -1.15 4.04
N LEU A 157 -6.66 -2.19 4.22
CA LEU A 157 -7.84 -2.12 5.09
C LEU A 157 -7.44 -1.89 6.55
N GLU A 158 -6.37 -2.53 7.01
CA GLU A 158 -5.85 -2.28 8.36
C GLU A 158 -5.35 -0.85 8.54
N SER A 159 -4.74 -0.27 7.51
CA SER A 159 -4.27 1.13 7.57
C SER A 159 -5.45 2.10 7.72
N ILE A 160 -6.55 1.85 7.04
CA ILE A 160 -7.78 2.64 7.18
C ILE A 160 -8.33 2.50 8.61
N ASP A 161 -8.42 1.27 9.10
CA ASP A 161 -8.88 0.99 10.47
C ASP A 161 -7.99 1.64 11.52
N GLU A 162 -6.68 1.62 11.28
CA GLU A 162 -5.71 2.26 12.17
C GLU A 162 -5.91 3.77 12.23
N LEU A 163 -6.13 4.43 11.10
CA LEU A 163 -6.42 5.87 11.07
C LEU A 163 -7.72 6.19 11.81
N GLN A 164 -8.78 5.39 11.61
CA GLN A 164 -10.02 5.55 12.37
C GLN A 164 -9.78 5.41 13.87
N HIS A 165 -8.95 4.45 14.27
CA HIS A 165 -8.60 4.23 15.67
C HIS A 165 -7.90 5.46 16.26
N TYR A 166 -6.92 6.03 15.55
CA TYR A 166 -6.24 7.25 16.03
C TYR A 166 -7.15 8.46 16.04
N ARG A 167 -8.08 8.55 15.11
CA ARG A 167 -9.08 9.61 15.12
C ARG A 167 -9.94 9.58 16.38
N GLN A 168 -10.30 8.39 16.86
CA GLN A 168 -11.14 8.21 18.05
C GLN A 168 -10.36 8.33 19.36
N HIS A 169 -9.10 7.89 19.39
CA HIS A 169 -8.35 7.69 20.63
C HIS A 169 -7.14 8.59 20.78
N PHE A 170 -6.71 9.27 19.76
CA PHE A 170 -5.51 10.09 19.78
C PHE A 170 -5.73 11.53 19.32
N LEU A 171 -6.42 11.73 18.23
CA LEU A 171 -6.66 13.05 17.67
C LEU A 171 -7.86 13.72 18.35
N LEU A 172 -7.81 15.06 18.45
CA LEU A 172 -8.98 15.80 18.90
C LEU A 172 -10.09 15.74 17.85
N PRO A 173 -11.39 15.70 18.28
CA PRO A 173 -12.48 15.66 17.33
C PRO A 173 -12.61 16.92 16.48
#